data_796001e5a5f4d1b7805a449eb6dc0a39
#
_entry.id   796001e5a5f4d1b7805a449eb6dc0a39
#
_cell.length_a   1.000
_cell.length_b   1.000
_cell.length_c   1.000
_cell.angle_alpha   90.00
_cell.angle_beta   90.00
_cell.angle_gamma   90.00
#
_symmetry.space_group_name_H-M   'P 1'
#
loop_
_entity.id
_entity.type
_entity.pdbx_description
1 polymer ?
#
loop_
_entity_poly.entity_id
_entity_poly.type
_entity_poly.pdbx_seq_one_letter_code
_entity_poly.pdbx_strand_id
1 'polypeptide(L)'
;MEKEDVVKLKANSNKTDSNHMVNDNSKNSNLDISKYLYFLIPLALLLIIIMNIFYFSNSNQEENSKSDKKINSNIDISKGVREIEDTFIFDENMKEKYKNELKDFCKNQKKYIKNNIENQITIANVSLISNVYNMYVYSSNDYVSQEILTCFSWESDETTNLLNALVFYSAIYNLKPHEVYFLDIGANIGWYSLFIANNGYNVLSFEPSEIHNYIFKKNYCLNDEVNITIINKGLYDDEKKCNYYTKEENKAYGTVFCEENKNITKNLNESGQVILTKLSNYMPFLLNNKLAVMKIKIDGSEGKAIEGGIKLITKYHIPFIFLEFNPKGLEQHGTDPIKFLKMFLRYGYKFPNNNFFDSEFLSINDIMEKINQTLNLYIVKSRIIRKYQNYL
;
A
#
# COMPACT_ATOMS: atom_id res chain seq x y z
N MET A 1 52.62 28.37 -3.16
CA MET A 1 53.22 28.44 -1.81
C MET A 1 52.36 27.57 -0.97
N GLU A 2 52.82 26.50 -0.81
CA GLU A 2 53.50 25.60 0.16
C GLU A 2 52.43 24.76 0.88
N LYS A 3 52.40 23.49 0.57
CA LYS A 3 53.16 22.29 1.04
C LYS A 3 52.68 21.80 2.38
N GLU A 4 52.11 20.57 2.31
CA GLU A 4 52.64 19.31 2.87
C GLU A 4 52.70 19.25 4.39
N ASP A 5 52.09 18.23 4.96
CA ASP A 5 52.87 17.12 5.46
C ASP A 5 52.02 15.87 5.84
N VAL A 6 52.54 14.73 5.39
CA VAL A 6 52.14 13.35 5.66
C VAL A 6 52.98 12.83 6.82
N VAL A 7 52.41 12.13 7.79
CA VAL A 7 53.18 11.24 8.67
C VAL A 7 52.50 9.90 8.86
N LYS A 8 53.14 8.86 8.35
CA LYS A 8 53.02 7.44 8.69
C LYS A 8 53.74 7.11 10.00
N LEU A 9 53.33 6.05 10.71
CA LEU A 9 54.17 5.06 11.40
C LEU A 9 53.24 4.03 12.09
N LYS A 10 53.23 2.80 11.63
CA LYS A 10 54.12 1.60 11.82
C LYS A 10 53.84 0.86 13.14
N ALA A 11 53.55 -0.38 12.89
CA ALA A 11 53.38 -1.49 13.81
C ALA A 11 54.64 -1.74 14.68
N ASN A 12 54.44 -2.32 15.83
CA ASN A 12 55.35 -3.38 16.31
C ASN A 12 54.68 -4.33 17.32
N SER A 13 55.06 -5.54 17.15
CA SER A 13 54.79 -6.82 17.82
C SER A 13 55.59 -7.00 19.12
N ASN A 14 55.12 -7.80 20.04
CA ASN A 14 55.73 -9.03 20.55
C ASN A 14 55.28 -9.31 22.00
N LYS A 15 54.69 -10.48 22.16
CA LYS A 15 55.12 -11.71 22.89
C LYS A 15 55.24 -11.68 24.42
N THR A 16 54.58 -12.68 24.96
CA THR A 16 54.86 -13.77 25.95
C THR A 16 54.39 -13.43 27.36
N ASP A 17 53.85 -14.27 28.21
CA ASP A 17 53.70 -15.72 28.38
C ASP A 17 52.71 -16.01 29.52
N SER A 18 52.13 -17.20 29.45
CA SER A 18 51.85 -18.20 30.47
C SER A 18 50.89 -17.97 31.67
N ASN A 19 49.88 -18.86 31.66
CA ASN A 19 49.34 -19.67 32.76
C ASN A 19 48.65 -19.02 33.97
N HIS A 20 47.32 -19.20 34.04
CA HIS A 20 46.73 -20.00 35.13
C HIS A 20 45.30 -20.43 34.77
N MET A 21 45.06 -21.73 34.84
CA MET A 21 43.73 -22.34 34.86
C MET A 21 43.02 -21.96 36.14
N VAL A 22 41.76 -21.50 36.03
CA VAL A 22 40.71 -21.78 37.01
C VAL A 22 39.43 -22.00 36.23
N ASN A 23 38.84 -23.15 36.38
CA ASN A 23 37.49 -23.53 35.99
C ASN A 23 36.48 -22.63 36.68
N ASP A 24 35.57 -22.09 35.87
CA ASP A 24 34.22 -21.84 36.37
C ASP A 24 33.19 -22.06 35.25
N ASN A 25 32.52 -23.21 35.35
CA ASN A 25 31.35 -23.56 34.61
C ASN A 25 30.17 -22.80 35.21
N SER A 26 29.58 -21.87 34.48
CA SER A 26 28.13 -21.60 34.41
C SER A 26 27.87 -20.28 33.69
N LYS A 27 27.71 -20.31 32.37
CA LYS A 27 26.93 -19.30 31.67
C LYS A 27 25.85 -20.01 30.87
N ASN A 28 24.66 -20.11 31.49
CA ASN A 28 23.42 -20.34 30.80
C ASN A 28 23.29 -19.27 29.73
N SER A 29 23.52 -19.63 28.48
CA SER A 29 23.09 -18.85 27.33
C SER A 29 21.56 -18.97 27.22
N ASN A 30 20.85 -18.07 27.86
CA ASN A 30 19.45 -17.84 27.49
C ASN A 30 19.47 -17.38 26.04
N LEU A 31 19.22 -18.32 25.12
CA LEU A 31 18.88 -17.98 23.74
C LEU A 31 17.65 -17.08 23.81
N ASP A 32 17.79 -15.85 23.32
CA ASP A 32 16.69 -14.91 23.22
C ASP A 32 15.75 -15.40 22.10
N ILE A 33 14.80 -16.26 22.49
CA ILE A 33 13.83 -16.91 21.64
C ILE A 33 12.96 -15.86 20.93
N SER A 34 12.86 -14.62 21.50
CA SER A 34 12.07 -13.55 20.91
C SER A 34 12.54 -13.16 19.49
N LYS A 35 13.85 -13.19 19.24
CA LYS A 35 14.43 -12.89 17.92
C LYS A 35 14.12 -13.95 16.87
N TYR A 36 13.93 -15.20 17.27
CA TYR A 36 13.58 -16.28 16.35
C TYR A 36 12.07 -16.39 16.12
N LEU A 37 11.24 -15.92 17.05
CA LEU A 37 9.79 -15.85 16.86
C LEU A 37 9.40 -14.93 15.71
N TYR A 38 10.11 -13.82 15.49
CA TYR A 38 9.87 -12.92 14.35
C TYR A 38 10.10 -13.57 12.98
N PHE A 39 10.97 -14.60 12.90
CA PHE A 39 11.19 -15.38 11.68
C PHE A 39 10.31 -16.63 11.61
N LEU A 40 9.94 -17.22 12.74
CA LEU A 40 9.18 -18.47 12.77
C LEU A 40 7.68 -18.25 12.52
N ILE A 41 7.11 -17.12 12.91
CA ILE A 41 5.69 -16.82 12.70
C ILE A 41 5.37 -16.60 11.21
N PRO A 42 6.13 -15.82 10.44
CA PRO A 42 5.94 -15.73 8.99
C PRO A 42 6.16 -17.08 8.28
N LEU A 43 7.13 -17.88 8.74
CA LEU A 43 7.41 -19.19 8.18
C LEU A 43 6.31 -20.21 8.49
N ALA A 44 5.74 -20.19 9.69
CA ALA A 44 4.59 -21.01 10.06
C ALA A 44 3.33 -20.62 9.31
N LEU A 45 3.07 -19.33 9.13
CA LEU A 45 1.98 -18.82 8.28
C LEU A 45 2.20 -19.22 6.82
N LEU A 46 3.42 -19.13 6.31
CA LEU A 46 3.75 -19.57 4.95
C LEU A 46 3.56 -21.09 4.78
N LEU A 47 3.94 -21.90 5.76
CA LEU A 47 3.71 -23.34 5.75
C LEU A 47 2.22 -23.70 5.81
N ILE A 48 1.43 -22.97 6.60
CA ILE A 48 -0.03 -23.14 6.64
C ILE A 48 -0.65 -22.74 5.29
N ILE A 49 -0.17 -21.70 4.65
CA ILE A 49 -0.60 -21.27 3.30
C ILE A 49 -0.25 -22.37 2.27
N ILE A 50 0.98 -22.88 2.31
CA ILE A 50 1.43 -23.95 1.41
C ILE A 50 0.63 -25.23 1.64
N MET A 51 0.37 -25.60 2.88
CA MET A 51 -0.44 -26.79 3.21
C MET A 51 -1.90 -26.61 2.76
N ASN A 52 -2.48 -25.43 2.91
CA ASN A 52 -3.83 -25.16 2.40
C ASN A 52 -3.88 -25.18 0.87
N ILE A 53 -2.88 -24.65 0.16
CA ILE A 53 -2.79 -24.75 -1.30
C ILE A 53 -2.70 -26.23 -1.73
N PHE A 54 -1.89 -27.04 -1.06
CA PHE A 54 -1.79 -28.49 -1.34
C PHE A 54 -3.06 -29.26 -0.96
N TYR A 55 -3.72 -28.92 0.14
CA TYR A 55 -4.96 -29.56 0.57
C TYR A 55 -6.11 -29.27 -0.42
N PHE A 56 -6.22 -28.03 -0.90
CA PHE A 56 -7.24 -27.63 -1.89
C PHE A 56 -6.96 -28.15 -3.31
N SER A 57 -5.70 -28.39 -3.69
CA SER A 57 -5.40 -29.01 -4.98
C SER A 57 -5.75 -30.50 -5.02
N ASN A 58 -5.77 -31.19 -3.87
CA ASN A 58 -6.12 -32.61 -3.78
C ASN A 58 -7.61 -32.86 -3.48
N SER A 59 -8.38 -31.86 -3.01
CA SER A 59 -9.81 -32.02 -2.72
C SER A 59 -10.73 -31.79 -3.92
N ASN A 60 -10.22 -31.42 -5.07
CA ASN A 60 -11.00 -31.20 -6.30
C ASN A 60 -11.29 -32.46 -7.10
N GLN A 61 -11.04 -33.69 -6.58
CA GLN A 61 -11.40 -34.93 -7.26
C GLN A 61 -12.59 -35.69 -6.67
N GLU A 62 -13.12 -35.30 -5.53
CA GLU A 62 -14.34 -35.95 -5.00
C GLU A 62 -15.22 -34.93 -4.33
N GLU A 63 -16.30 -34.56 -4.97
CA GLU A 63 -17.64 -34.30 -4.43
C GLU A 63 -18.48 -33.43 -5.37
N ASN A 64 -19.02 -34.07 -6.39
CA ASN A 64 -20.34 -33.68 -6.91
C ASN A 64 -21.40 -34.37 -6.05
N SER A 65 -22.12 -33.60 -5.30
CA SER A 65 -23.50 -33.80 -4.76
C SER A 65 -23.60 -33.44 -3.25
N LYS A 66 -24.26 -32.40 -2.97
CA LYS A 66 -25.41 -32.21 -2.06
C LYS A 66 -25.50 -30.83 -1.44
N SER A 67 -26.65 -30.25 -1.74
CA SER A 67 -27.46 -29.35 -0.91
C SER A 67 -26.92 -27.96 -0.50
N ASP A 68 -27.40 -27.00 -1.26
CA ASP A 68 -27.66 -25.61 -0.85
C ASP A 68 -28.30 -25.50 0.52
N LYS A 69 -27.61 -24.90 1.48
CA LYS A 69 -28.26 -24.15 2.54
C LYS A 69 -27.78 -22.69 2.45
N LYS A 70 -28.59 -21.90 1.74
CA LYS A 70 -28.54 -20.44 1.77
C LYS A 70 -28.71 -19.95 3.20
N ILE A 71 -27.66 -19.38 3.77
CA ILE A 71 -27.80 -18.45 4.90
C ILE A 71 -28.06 -17.07 4.26
N ASN A 72 -29.33 -16.74 4.11
CA ASN A 72 -29.78 -15.40 3.75
C ASN A 72 -29.51 -14.44 4.92
N SER A 73 -28.41 -13.71 4.87
CA SER A 73 -28.32 -12.43 5.58
C SER A 73 -28.65 -11.33 4.55
N ASN A 74 -29.94 -11.16 4.29
CA ASN A 74 -30.46 -10.01 3.57
C ASN A 74 -30.25 -8.75 4.43
N ILE A 75 -29.11 -8.09 4.26
CA ILE A 75 -29.03 -6.65 4.52
C ILE A 75 -29.65 -6.01 3.28
N ASP A 76 -30.84 -5.49 3.43
CA ASP A 76 -31.55 -4.75 2.38
C ASP A 76 -30.79 -3.46 2.05
N ILE A 77 -29.87 -3.54 1.10
CA ILE A 77 -29.03 -2.43 0.61
C ILE A 77 -29.88 -1.41 -0.17
N SER A 78 -31.11 -1.81 -0.58
CA SER A 78 -31.99 -0.97 -1.41
C SER A 78 -32.50 0.29 -0.70
N LYS A 79 -32.53 0.31 0.63
CA LYS A 79 -33.03 1.46 1.41
C LYS A 79 -31.98 2.57 1.66
N GLY A 80 -30.69 2.28 1.44
CA GLY A 80 -29.62 3.27 1.62
C GLY A 80 -29.17 3.97 0.33
N VAL A 81 -29.67 3.54 -0.82
CA VAL A 81 -29.23 4.01 -2.14
C VAL A 81 -30.13 5.13 -2.73
N ARG A 82 -31.29 5.42 -2.10
CA ARG A 82 -32.28 6.35 -2.67
C ARG A 82 -31.99 7.86 -2.56
N GLU A 83 -30.86 8.26 -1.98
CA GLU A 83 -30.51 9.70 -1.86
C GLU A 83 -29.32 10.14 -2.74
N ILE A 84 -28.99 9.37 -3.79
CA ILE A 84 -27.95 9.75 -4.74
C ILE A 84 -28.58 9.99 -6.10
N GLU A 85 -29.30 11.10 -6.24
CA GLU A 85 -29.71 11.60 -7.54
C GLU A 85 -28.50 12.25 -8.22
N ASP A 86 -28.24 11.82 -9.47
CA ASP A 86 -27.25 12.36 -10.45
C ASP A 86 -25.75 12.23 -10.13
N THR A 87 -25.29 11.28 -9.32
CA THR A 87 -23.86 11.06 -9.14
C THR A 87 -23.38 9.86 -9.96
N PHE A 88 -22.21 10.05 -10.63
CA PHE A 88 -21.46 8.96 -11.24
C PHE A 88 -21.24 7.83 -10.23
N ILE A 89 -21.72 6.62 -10.52
CA ILE A 89 -21.51 5.42 -9.71
C ILE A 89 -20.67 4.44 -10.51
N PHE A 90 -19.53 4.02 -9.93
CA PHE A 90 -18.69 2.98 -10.50
C PHE A 90 -19.34 1.61 -10.28
N ASP A 91 -19.52 0.85 -11.36
CA ASP A 91 -20.11 -0.49 -11.38
C ASP A 91 -19.26 -1.49 -12.19
N GLU A 92 -19.73 -2.72 -12.35
CA GLU A 92 -19.03 -3.75 -13.15
C GLU A 92 -18.91 -3.37 -14.64
N ASN A 93 -19.86 -2.65 -15.20
CA ASN A 93 -19.79 -2.18 -16.59
C ASN A 93 -18.68 -1.15 -16.76
N MET A 94 -18.56 -0.25 -15.80
CA MET A 94 -17.46 0.72 -15.76
C MET A 94 -16.11 0.04 -15.59
N LYS A 95 -16.00 -0.94 -14.71
CA LYS A 95 -14.80 -1.76 -14.55
C LYS A 95 -14.39 -2.43 -15.85
N GLU A 96 -15.34 -3.06 -16.57
CA GLU A 96 -15.06 -3.70 -17.85
C GLU A 96 -14.64 -2.67 -18.92
N LYS A 97 -15.22 -1.47 -18.92
CA LYS A 97 -14.77 -0.37 -19.78
C LYS A 97 -13.30 -0.02 -19.52
N TYR A 98 -12.90 0.23 -18.28
CA TYR A 98 -11.50 0.51 -17.92
C TYR A 98 -10.56 -0.63 -18.31
N LYS A 99 -11.00 -1.88 -18.15
CA LYS A 99 -10.23 -3.05 -18.56
C LYS A 99 -10.03 -3.12 -20.08
N ASN A 100 -11.04 -2.77 -20.84
CA ASN A 100 -10.96 -2.73 -22.32
C ASN A 100 -10.09 -1.56 -22.81
N GLU A 101 -10.16 -0.39 -22.18
CA GLU A 101 -9.26 0.73 -22.44
C GLU A 101 -7.80 0.35 -22.15
N LEU A 102 -7.54 -0.40 -21.09
CA LEU A 102 -6.22 -0.89 -20.72
C LEU A 102 -5.70 -1.92 -21.71
N LYS A 103 -6.54 -2.84 -22.17
CA LYS A 103 -6.18 -3.80 -23.25
C LYS A 103 -5.87 -3.06 -24.58
N ASP A 104 -6.63 -2.01 -24.94
CA ASP A 104 -6.33 -1.20 -26.11
C ASP A 104 -5.01 -0.46 -25.95
N PHE A 105 -4.74 0.10 -24.77
CA PHE A 105 -3.45 0.70 -24.45
C PHE A 105 -2.30 -0.29 -24.66
N CYS A 106 -2.39 -1.50 -24.15
CA CYS A 106 -1.34 -2.52 -24.29
C CYS A 106 -1.06 -2.89 -25.76
N LYS A 107 -2.10 -2.96 -26.61
CA LYS A 107 -1.96 -3.23 -28.03
C LYS A 107 -1.36 -2.04 -28.82
N ASN A 108 -1.63 -0.81 -28.39
CA ASN A 108 -1.38 0.41 -29.15
C ASN A 108 -0.46 1.40 -28.41
N GLN A 109 0.49 0.95 -27.57
CA GLN A 109 1.30 1.80 -26.68
C GLN A 109 1.90 3.02 -27.38
N LYS A 110 2.39 2.87 -28.64
CA LYS A 110 3.02 3.96 -29.41
C LYS A 110 2.07 5.17 -29.63
N LYS A 111 0.76 4.95 -29.67
CA LYS A 111 -0.26 6.01 -29.81
C LYS A 111 -0.34 6.91 -28.57
N TYR A 112 0.09 6.40 -27.42
CA TYR A 112 -0.08 7.02 -26.12
C TYR A 112 1.22 7.64 -25.57
N ILE A 113 2.35 7.58 -26.33
CA ILE A 113 3.64 8.16 -25.92
C ILE A 113 3.48 9.67 -25.72
N LYS A 114 3.89 10.15 -24.56
CA LYS A 114 3.89 11.57 -24.18
C LYS A 114 5.31 12.01 -23.76
N ASN A 115 5.68 13.23 -24.13
CA ASN A 115 6.81 13.98 -23.57
C ASN A 115 8.15 13.23 -23.47
N ASN A 116 8.53 12.43 -24.45
CA ASN A 116 9.79 11.65 -24.45
C ASN A 116 9.97 10.76 -23.20
N ILE A 117 8.88 10.36 -22.55
CA ILE A 117 8.95 9.55 -21.31
C ILE A 117 9.71 8.25 -21.52
N GLU A 118 9.68 7.68 -22.72
CA GLU A 118 10.39 6.44 -23.07
C GLU A 118 11.89 6.52 -22.82
N ASN A 119 12.50 7.70 -22.97
CA ASN A 119 13.93 7.92 -22.72
C ASN A 119 14.23 8.15 -21.24
N GLN A 120 13.21 8.24 -20.39
CA GLN A 120 13.33 8.51 -18.96
C GLN A 120 13.02 7.30 -18.09
N ILE A 121 12.64 6.18 -18.71
CA ILE A 121 12.29 4.95 -18.00
C ILE A 121 13.19 3.80 -18.43
N THR A 122 13.36 2.84 -17.54
CA THR A 122 14.11 1.60 -17.77
C THR A 122 13.34 0.44 -17.16
N ILE A 123 13.74 -0.79 -17.48
CA ILE A 123 13.15 -1.99 -16.87
C ILE A 123 13.97 -2.37 -15.64
N ALA A 124 13.30 -2.57 -14.53
CA ALA A 124 13.83 -3.17 -13.32
C ALA A 124 13.29 -4.58 -13.13
N ASN A 125 14.12 -5.45 -12.57
CA ASN A 125 13.66 -6.74 -12.05
C ASN A 125 13.14 -6.52 -10.63
N VAL A 126 11.96 -7.05 -10.34
CA VAL A 126 11.38 -7.06 -9.00
C VAL A 126 11.54 -8.45 -8.41
N SER A 127 11.97 -8.52 -7.15
CA SER A 127 12.06 -9.78 -6.40
C SER A 127 11.70 -9.53 -4.94
N LEU A 128 10.49 -9.92 -4.55
CA LEU A 128 10.03 -9.81 -3.17
C LEU A 128 9.19 -11.04 -2.81
N ILE A 129 9.53 -11.72 -1.72
CA ILE A 129 8.96 -12.99 -1.30
C ILE A 129 9.15 -14.02 -2.44
N SER A 130 8.08 -14.57 -2.99
CA SER A 130 8.09 -15.51 -4.12
C SER A 130 7.77 -14.86 -5.48
N ASN A 131 7.54 -13.55 -5.50
CA ASN A 131 7.21 -12.82 -6.72
C ASN A 131 8.48 -12.35 -7.42
N VAL A 132 8.60 -12.72 -8.70
CA VAL A 132 9.65 -12.24 -9.61
C VAL A 132 8.97 -11.78 -10.89
N TYR A 133 9.07 -10.50 -11.18
CA TYR A 133 8.51 -9.89 -12.38
C TYR A 133 9.29 -8.64 -12.78
N ASN A 134 8.98 -8.10 -13.94
CA ASN A 134 9.62 -6.89 -14.45
C ASN A 134 8.67 -5.69 -14.36
N MET A 135 9.23 -4.51 -14.12
CA MET A 135 8.48 -3.26 -14.24
C MET A 135 9.33 -2.12 -14.82
N TYR A 136 8.67 -1.21 -15.51
CA TYR A 136 9.26 0.06 -15.89
C TYR A 136 9.34 0.98 -14.67
N VAL A 137 10.48 1.57 -14.49
CA VAL A 137 10.79 2.55 -13.45
C VAL A 137 11.48 3.76 -14.06
N TYR A 138 11.53 4.90 -13.39
CA TYR A 138 12.36 6.02 -13.84
C TYR A 138 13.84 5.64 -13.76
N SER A 139 14.61 6.06 -14.78
CA SER A 139 16.06 5.84 -14.81
C SER A 139 16.83 6.78 -13.87
N SER A 140 16.23 7.90 -13.45
CA SER A 140 16.84 8.89 -12.55
C SER A 140 15.80 9.79 -11.88
N ASN A 141 16.22 10.50 -10.82
CA ASN A 141 15.44 11.52 -10.11
C ASN A 141 14.10 11.00 -9.59
N ASP A 142 14.12 9.79 -9.00
CA ASP A 142 12.94 9.15 -8.43
C ASP A 142 13.38 8.14 -7.36
N TYR A 143 13.02 8.39 -6.10
CA TYR A 143 13.48 7.57 -4.98
C TYR A 143 12.90 6.15 -5.02
N VAL A 144 11.62 6.02 -5.37
CA VAL A 144 10.97 4.71 -5.52
C VAL A 144 11.69 3.86 -6.55
N SER A 145 11.93 4.44 -7.72
CA SER A 145 12.62 3.77 -8.84
C SER A 145 14.04 3.39 -8.49
N GLN A 146 14.78 4.26 -7.80
CA GLN A 146 16.17 3.99 -7.42
C GLN A 146 16.26 2.82 -6.43
N GLU A 147 15.35 2.74 -5.47
CA GLU A 147 15.31 1.62 -4.53
C GLU A 147 14.93 0.31 -5.24
N ILE A 148 13.95 0.33 -6.14
CA ILE A 148 13.59 -0.85 -6.94
C ILE A 148 14.76 -1.31 -7.80
N LEU A 149 15.53 -0.40 -8.42
CA LEU A 149 16.71 -0.75 -9.24
C LEU A 149 17.85 -1.34 -8.42
N THR A 150 18.03 -0.93 -7.17
CA THR A 150 19.15 -1.33 -6.32
C THR A 150 18.82 -2.49 -5.38
N CYS A 151 17.60 -2.51 -4.83
CA CYS A 151 17.14 -3.48 -3.85
C CYS A 151 16.13 -4.48 -4.41
N PHE A 152 15.75 -4.35 -5.69
CA PHE A 152 14.74 -5.18 -6.37
C PHE A 152 13.34 -5.10 -5.74
N SER A 153 13.11 -4.13 -4.86
CA SER A 153 11.86 -3.92 -4.11
C SER A 153 11.77 -2.49 -3.61
N TRP A 154 10.56 -2.10 -3.20
CA TRP A 154 10.25 -0.83 -2.54
C TRP A 154 9.46 -1.08 -1.27
N GLU A 155 9.81 -0.41 -0.15
CA GLU A 155 9.10 -0.56 1.13
C GLU A 155 8.72 -2.04 1.40
N SER A 156 9.72 -2.92 1.41
CA SER A 156 9.52 -4.38 1.44
C SER A 156 8.69 -4.86 2.63
N ASP A 157 8.90 -4.25 3.82
CA ASP A 157 8.19 -4.61 5.05
C ASP A 157 6.73 -4.17 4.96
N GLU A 158 6.46 -2.94 4.52
CA GLU A 158 5.12 -2.40 4.33
C GLU A 158 4.34 -3.20 3.28
N THR A 159 5.00 -3.47 2.16
CA THR A 159 4.44 -4.26 1.06
C THR A 159 4.06 -5.67 1.53
N THR A 160 4.93 -6.31 2.30
CA THR A 160 4.67 -7.62 2.91
C THR A 160 3.54 -7.57 3.93
N ASN A 161 3.47 -6.53 4.75
CA ASN A 161 2.41 -6.35 5.74
C ASN A 161 1.03 -6.16 5.10
N LEU A 162 0.96 -5.47 3.95
CA LEU A 162 -0.28 -5.35 3.17
C LEU A 162 -0.75 -6.71 2.64
N LEU A 163 0.18 -7.52 2.10
CA LEU A 163 -0.14 -8.88 1.66
C LEU A 163 -0.60 -9.75 2.83
N ASN A 164 0.08 -9.70 3.97
CA ASN A 164 -0.29 -10.47 5.16
C ASN A 164 -1.70 -10.12 5.65
N ALA A 165 -2.10 -8.84 5.59
CA ALA A 165 -3.45 -8.41 5.94
C ALA A 165 -4.51 -9.00 4.99
N LEU A 166 -4.23 -9.05 3.69
CA LEU A 166 -5.10 -9.68 2.69
C LEU A 166 -5.21 -11.20 2.88
N VAL A 167 -4.08 -11.87 3.11
CA VAL A 167 -4.02 -13.32 3.39
C VAL A 167 -4.83 -13.65 4.65
N PHE A 168 -4.61 -12.91 5.74
CA PHE A 168 -5.36 -13.09 6.97
C PHE A 168 -6.86 -12.87 6.77
N TYR A 169 -7.25 -11.80 6.07
CA TYR A 169 -8.66 -11.53 5.77
C TYR A 169 -9.29 -12.68 4.97
N SER A 170 -8.59 -13.16 3.95
CA SER A 170 -9.02 -14.29 3.13
C SER A 170 -9.23 -15.55 3.98
N ALA A 171 -8.28 -15.85 4.86
CA ALA A 171 -8.32 -17.03 5.74
C ALA A 171 -9.52 -16.99 6.72
N ILE A 172 -9.71 -15.87 7.45
CA ILE A 172 -10.78 -15.78 8.46
C ILE A 172 -12.21 -15.75 7.87
N TYR A 173 -12.35 -15.43 6.58
CA TYR A 173 -13.64 -15.41 5.89
C TYR A 173 -13.77 -16.52 4.84
N ASN A 174 -12.81 -17.43 4.75
CA ASN A 174 -12.76 -18.53 3.78
C ASN A 174 -12.98 -18.04 2.34
N LEU A 175 -12.21 -17.02 1.93
CA LEU A 175 -12.27 -16.40 0.61
C LEU A 175 -11.02 -16.76 -0.19
N LYS A 176 -11.19 -16.89 -1.51
CA LYS A 176 -10.06 -17.01 -2.44
C LYS A 176 -9.48 -15.62 -2.71
N PRO A 177 -8.17 -15.49 -3.04
CA PRO A 177 -7.55 -14.19 -3.33
C PRO A 177 -8.34 -13.34 -4.34
N HIS A 178 -8.81 -13.92 -5.44
CA HIS A 178 -9.57 -13.24 -6.50
C HIS A 178 -10.99 -12.80 -6.08
N GLU A 179 -11.44 -13.11 -4.86
CA GLU A 179 -12.71 -12.61 -4.28
C GLU A 179 -12.49 -11.39 -3.41
N VAL A 180 -11.22 -11.02 -3.12
CA VAL A 180 -10.86 -9.95 -2.18
C VAL A 180 -10.24 -8.79 -2.92
N TYR A 181 -10.61 -7.58 -2.53
CA TYR A 181 -10.10 -6.34 -3.12
C TYR A 181 -9.12 -5.61 -2.21
N PHE A 182 -8.08 -5.12 -2.85
CA PHE A 182 -7.15 -4.10 -2.36
C PHE A 182 -7.45 -2.77 -3.05
N LEU A 183 -7.50 -1.69 -2.28
CA LEU A 183 -7.68 -0.33 -2.77
C LEU A 183 -6.36 0.44 -2.64
N ASP A 184 -5.77 0.82 -3.77
CA ASP A 184 -4.50 1.56 -3.84
C ASP A 184 -4.75 3.02 -4.23
N ILE A 185 -4.66 3.94 -3.27
CA ILE A 185 -4.85 5.36 -3.47
C ILE A 185 -3.47 6.04 -3.49
N GLY A 186 -3.14 6.66 -4.64
CA GLY A 186 -1.80 7.15 -4.95
C GLY A 186 -0.91 6.01 -5.46
N ALA A 187 -1.37 5.31 -6.50
CA ALA A 187 -0.69 4.11 -6.99
C ALA A 187 0.67 4.39 -7.65
N ASN A 188 0.94 5.64 -8.03
CA ASN A 188 2.18 6.05 -8.68
C ASN A 188 2.46 5.16 -9.91
N ILE A 189 3.66 4.61 -10.06
CA ILE A 189 4.03 3.70 -11.15
C ILE A 189 3.50 2.26 -10.98
N GLY A 190 2.70 2.00 -9.92
CA GLY A 190 1.95 0.76 -9.71
C GLY A 190 2.64 -0.30 -8.85
N TRP A 191 3.64 0.05 -8.03
CA TRP A 191 4.38 -0.91 -7.20
C TRP A 191 3.46 -1.81 -6.36
N TYR A 192 2.70 -1.21 -5.43
CA TYR A 192 1.80 -1.98 -4.55
C TYR A 192 0.73 -2.74 -5.32
N SER A 193 0.13 -2.08 -6.31
CA SER A 193 -0.90 -2.67 -7.15
C SER A 193 -0.44 -3.94 -7.86
N LEU A 194 0.74 -3.89 -8.49
CA LEU A 194 1.31 -5.03 -9.21
C LEU A 194 1.69 -6.16 -8.25
N PHE A 195 2.36 -5.82 -7.14
CA PHE A 195 2.76 -6.83 -6.17
C PHE A 195 1.55 -7.59 -5.61
N ILE A 196 0.51 -6.88 -5.19
CA ILE A 196 -0.71 -7.47 -4.64
C ILE A 196 -1.46 -8.28 -5.70
N ALA A 197 -1.54 -7.76 -6.92
CA ALA A 197 -2.24 -8.46 -8.02
C ALA A 197 -1.49 -9.71 -8.49
N ASN A 198 -0.16 -9.71 -8.49
CA ASN A 198 0.66 -10.91 -8.74
C ASN A 198 0.47 -12.01 -7.68
N ASN A 199 -0.05 -11.66 -6.49
CA ASN A 199 -0.48 -12.62 -5.47
C ASN A 199 -1.94 -13.06 -5.64
N GLY A 200 -2.59 -12.75 -6.77
CA GLY A 200 -3.92 -13.22 -7.15
C GLY A 200 -5.08 -12.38 -6.61
N TYR A 201 -4.82 -11.26 -5.92
CA TYR A 201 -5.86 -10.36 -5.39
C TYR A 201 -6.36 -9.40 -6.47
N ASN A 202 -7.61 -8.95 -6.31
CA ASN A 202 -8.13 -7.87 -7.14
C ASN A 202 -7.66 -6.52 -6.64
N VAL A 203 -7.36 -5.60 -7.56
CA VAL A 203 -6.88 -4.27 -7.22
C VAL A 203 -7.71 -3.19 -7.92
N LEU A 204 -8.13 -2.19 -7.16
CA LEU A 204 -8.66 -0.93 -7.69
C LEU A 204 -7.68 0.19 -7.34
N SER A 205 -7.11 0.84 -8.35
CA SER A 205 -6.03 1.80 -8.18
C SER A 205 -6.42 3.19 -8.67
N PHE A 206 -6.01 4.21 -7.92
CA PHE A 206 -6.18 5.61 -8.27
C PHE A 206 -4.82 6.30 -8.38
N GLU A 207 -4.57 6.90 -9.55
CA GLU A 207 -3.37 7.69 -9.83
C GLU A 207 -3.73 8.86 -10.75
N PRO A 208 -3.68 10.11 -10.26
CA PRO A 208 -4.08 11.26 -11.04
C PRO A 208 -3.06 11.70 -12.09
N SER A 209 -1.75 11.49 -11.86
CA SER A 209 -0.71 11.91 -12.78
C SER A 209 -0.78 11.15 -14.10
N GLU A 210 -0.88 11.87 -15.20
CA GLU A 210 -0.90 11.24 -16.54
C GLU A 210 0.40 10.47 -16.83
N ILE A 211 1.55 10.97 -16.34
CA ILE A 211 2.85 10.35 -16.56
C ILE A 211 2.98 9.07 -15.73
N HIS A 212 2.68 9.11 -14.43
CA HIS A 212 2.71 7.93 -13.58
C HIS A 212 1.71 6.87 -14.07
N ASN A 213 0.50 7.31 -14.43
CA ASN A 213 -0.52 6.44 -14.99
C ASN A 213 -0.08 5.78 -16.30
N TYR A 214 0.64 6.51 -17.16
CA TYR A 214 1.22 5.94 -18.37
C TYR A 214 2.23 4.83 -18.04
N ILE A 215 3.18 5.08 -17.12
CA ILE A 215 4.17 4.07 -16.68
C ILE A 215 3.46 2.90 -16.02
N PHE A 216 2.47 3.14 -15.17
CA PHE A 216 1.70 2.10 -14.52
C PHE A 216 0.97 1.20 -15.53
N LYS A 217 0.36 1.77 -16.56
CA LYS A 217 -0.24 0.99 -17.66
C LYS A 217 0.79 0.18 -18.42
N LYS A 218 1.99 0.70 -18.67
CA LYS A 218 3.09 -0.09 -19.25
C LYS A 218 3.47 -1.25 -18.34
N ASN A 219 3.52 -1.03 -17.04
CA ASN A 219 3.81 -2.05 -16.04
C ASN A 219 2.73 -3.13 -16.02
N TYR A 220 1.46 -2.75 -16.11
CA TYR A 220 0.38 -3.71 -16.31
C TYR A 220 0.58 -4.55 -17.57
N CYS A 221 0.94 -3.92 -18.70
CA CYS A 221 1.14 -4.65 -19.97
C CYS A 221 2.30 -5.65 -19.95
N LEU A 222 3.30 -5.45 -19.07
CA LEU A 222 4.36 -6.45 -18.84
C LEU A 222 3.87 -7.63 -17.99
N ASN A 223 2.73 -7.48 -17.29
CA ASN A 223 2.20 -8.40 -16.30
C ASN A 223 0.69 -8.60 -16.53
N ASP A 224 0.27 -8.87 -17.77
CA ASP A 224 -1.12 -8.78 -18.25
C ASP A 224 -2.10 -9.83 -17.71
N GLU A 225 -1.62 -10.81 -16.97
CA GLU A 225 -2.46 -11.83 -16.32
C GLU A 225 -3.06 -11.36 -14.98
N VAL A 226 -2.67 -10.17 -14.49
CA VAL A 226 -3.10 -9.64 -13.19
C VAL A 226 -4.44 -8.90 -13.25
N ASN A 227 -5.18 -8.90 -12.15
CA ASN A 227 -6.50 -8.26 -12.09
C ASN A 227 -6.44 -6.87 -11.44
N ILE A 228 -6.08 -5.86 -12.22
CA ILE A 228 -6.00 -4.47 -11.80
C ILE A 228 -6.97 -3.62 -12.62
N THR A 229 -7.71 -2.74 -11.93
CA THR A 229 -8.46 -1.65 -12.55
C THR A 229 -7.77 -0.33 -12.23
N ILE A 230 -7.28 0.37 -13.25
CA ILE A 230 -6.52 1.61 -13.10
C ILE A 230 -7.41 2.80 -13.42
N ILE A 231 -7.62 3.68 -12.45
CA ILE A 231 -8.43 4.90 -12.56
C ILE A 231 -7.49 6.10 -12.61
N ASN A 232 -7.46 6.82 -13.74
CA ASN A 232 -6.66 8.02 -13.89
C ASN A 232 -7.36 9.25 -13.27
N LYS A 233 -7.60 9.20 -11.97
CA LYS A 233 -8.16 10.28 -11.15
C LYS A 233 -7.51 10.24 -9.78
N GLY A 234 -7.44 11.41 -9.12
CA GLY A 234 -7.15 11.48 -7.68
C GLY A 234 -8.43 11.37 -6.86
N LEU A 235 -8.29 10.99 -5.58
CA LEU A 235 -9.40 10.99 -4.63
C LEU A 235 -9.37 12.25 -3.76
N TYR A 236 -10.55 12.84 -3.57
CA TYR A 236 -10.72 14.08 -2.83
C TYR A 236 -12.13 14.17 -2.21
N ASP A 237 -12.43 15.29 -1.53
CA ASP A 237 -13.74 15.53 -0.90
C ASP A 237 -14.85 15.85 -1.91
N ASP A 238 -14.48 16.26 -3.13
CA ASP A 238 -15.42 16.61 -4.19
C ASP A 238 -14.87 16.30 -5.59
N GLU A 239 -15.74 16.34 -6.60
CA GLU A 239 -15.33 16.24 -7.99
C GLU A 239 -14.87 17.60 -8.50
N LYS A 240 -13.62 17.68 -8.90
CA LYS A 240 -13.02 18.94 -9.38
C LYS A 240 -11.78 18.70 -10.23
N LYS A 241 -11.34 19.75 -10.90
CA LYS A 241 -10.07 19.80 -11.61
C LYS A 241 -9.13 20.71 -10.86
N CYS A 242 -7.94 20.20 -10.51
CA CYS A 242 -6.97 20.89 -9.67
C CYS A 242 -5.59 20.85 -10.32
N ASN A 243 -4.70 21.77 -9.91
CA ASN A 243 -3.33 21.77 -10.37
C ASN A 243 -2.51 20.68 -9.66
N TYR A 244 -1.67 20.01 -10.43
CA TYR A 244 -0.77 18.96 -9.97
C TYR A 244 0.67 19.48 -9.93
N TYR A 245 1.33 19.25 -8.82
CA TYR A 245 2.68 19.76 -8.57
C TYR A 245 3.63 18.60 -8.27
N THR A 246 4.86 18.74 -8.78
CA THR A 246 5.93 17.75 -8.62
C THR A 246 7.21 18.40 -8.11
N LYS A 247 8.23 17.58 -7.80
CA LYS A 247 9.60 18.03 -7.51
C LYS A 247 10.53 17.53 -8.59
N GLU A 248 11.46 18.37 -9.02
CA GLU A 248 12.42 18.01 -10.07
C GLU A 248 13.38 16.91 -9.60
N GLU A 249 13.76 16.97 -8.34
CA GLU A 249 14.67 16.01 -7.70
C GLU A 249 14.02 14.69 -7.32
N ASN A 250 12.68 14.62 -7.32
CA ASN A 250 11.95 13.39 -7.00
C ASN A 250 10.64 13.30 -7.79
N LYS A 251 10.65 12.54 -8.87
CA LYS A 251 9.48 12.34 -9.76
C LYS A 251 8.36 11.55 -9.09
N ALA A 252 8.68 10.74 -8.06
CA ALA A 252 7.67 10.03 -7.27
C ALA A 252 6.77 10.98 -6.46
N TYR A 253 7.30 12.17 -6.10
CA TYR A 253 6.52 13.15 -5.36
C TYR A 253 5.46 13.80 -6.25
N GLY A 254 4.25 13.83 -5.77
CA GLY A 254 3.15 14.51 -6.46
C GLY A 254 2.03 14.91 -5.51
N THR A 255 1.67 16.20 -5.52
CA THR A 255 0.59 16.73 -4.69
C THR A 255 -0.37 17.59 -5.52
N VAL A 256 -1.60 17.73 -5.05
CA VAL A 256 -2.64 18.48 -5.74
C VAL A 256 -3.06 19.71 -4.92
N PHE A 257 -3.20 20.86 -5.57
CA PHE A 257 -3.82 22.04 -4.96
C PHE A 257 -4.93 22.56 -5.86
N CYS A 258 -6.12 22.70 -5.28
CA CYS A 258 -7.32 23.18 -6.00
C CYS A 258 -7.46 24.70 -5.93
N GLU A 259 -6.75 25.35 -5.02
CA GLU A 259 -6.66 26.79 -4.87
C GLU A 259 -5.21 27.22 -4.95
N GLU A 260 -4.93 28.35 -5.56
CA GLU A 260 -3.58 28.89 -5.62
C GLU A 260 -3.08 29.26 -4.22
N ASN A 261 -2.02 28.60 -3.78
CA ASN A 261 -1.30 28.95 -2.57
C ASN A 261 0.19 29.11 -2.87
N LYS A 262 0.57 30.30 -3.32
CA LYS A 262 1.95 30.60 -3.74
C LYS A 262 3.00 30.36 -2.66
N ASN A 263 2.62 30.41 -1.39
CA ASN A 263 3.55 30.14 -0.29
C ASN A 263 3.89 28.65 -0.17
N ILE A 264 2.94 27.78 -0.48
CA ILE A 264 3.12 26.33 -0.41
C ILE A 264 3.79 25.81 -1.68
N THR A 265 3.37 26.32 -2.85
CA THR A 265 3.82 25.81 -4.15
C THR A 265 5.14 26.43 -4.65
N LYS A 266 5.74 27.36 -3.90
CA LYS A 266 6.94 28.13 -4.31
C LYS A 266 8.12 27.27 -4.78
N ASN A 267 8.29 26.08 -4.19
CA ASN A 267 9.39 25.15 -4.50
C ASN A 267 8.90 23.91 -5.25
N LEU A 268 7.73 23.97 -5.86
CA LEU A 268 7.14 22.90 -6.63
C LEU A 268 6.99 23.31 -8.08
N ASN A 269 7.11 22.35 -8.98
CA ASN A 269 6.89 22.54 -10.40
C ASN A 269 5.43 22.18 -10.72
N GLU A 270 4.70 23.09 -11.31
CA GLU A 270 3.36 22.81 -11.83
C GLU A 270 3.48 21.89 -13.05
N SER A 271 2.89 20.70 -12.96
CA SER A 271 2.98 19.65 -13.97
C SER A 271 1.66 19.42 -14.72
N GLY A 272 0.75 20.39 -14.64
CA GLY A 272 -0.54 20.37 -15.31
C GLY A 272 -1.72 20.21 -14.38
N GLN A 273 -2.86 19.80 -14.93
CA GLN A 273 -4.10 19.64 -14.16
C GLN A 273 -4.55 18.19 -14.14
N VAL A 274 -5.12 17.78 -13.01
CA VAL A 274 -5.64 16.44 -12.78
C VAL A 274 -7.12 16.48 -12.40
N ILE A 275 -7.81 15.39 -12.68
CA ILE A 275 -9.23 15.22 -12.32
C ILE A 275 -9.29 14.52 -10.96
N LEU A 276 -10.05 15.08 -10.04
CA LEU A 276 -10.33 14.52 -8.73
C LEU A 276 -11.77 14.00 -8.67
N THR A 277 -12.01 12.98 -7.86
CA THR A 277 -13.32 12.36 -7.66
C THR A 277 -13.51 11.93 -6.21
N LYS A 278 -14.74 11.65 -5.82
CA LYS A 278 -15.07 11.16 -4.48
C LYS A 278 -14.96 9.65 -4.40
N LEU A 279 -14.38 9.16 -3.32
CA LEU A 279 -14.34 7.72 -3.05
C LEU A 279 -15.76 7.12 -2.87
N SER A 280 -16.73 7.95 -2.45
CA SER A 280 -18.14 7.53 -2.35
C SER A 280 -18.73 6.99 -3.66
N ASN A 281 -18.25 7.46 -4.81
CA ASN A 281 -18.70 7.01 -6.12
C ASN A 281 -18.35 5.55 -6.45
N TYR A 282 -17.35 5.01 -5.75
CA TYR A 282 -16.83 3.65 -5.93
C TYR A 282 -17.27 2.71 -4.80
N MET A 283 -17.86 3.26 -3.74
CA MET A 283 -18.24 2.49 -2.55
C MET A 283 -19.21 1.34 -2.84
N PRO A 284 -20.26 1.48 -3.66
CA PRO A 284 -21.16 0.37 -3.94
C PRO A 284 -20.43 -0.83 -4.52
N PHE A 285 -19.52 -0.60 -5.47
CA PHE A 285 -18.65 -1.61 -6.05
C PHE A 285 -17.72 -2.26 -5.00
N LEU A 286 -16.99 -1.45 -4.23
CA LEU A 286 -16.02 -1.92 -3.24
C LEU A 286 -16.67 -2.75 -2.12
N LEU A 287 -17.87 -2.37 -1.67
CA LEU A 287 -18.60 -3.07 -0.62
C LEU A 287 -19.14 -4.41 -1.09
N ASN A 288 -19.59 -4.50 -2.34
CA ASN A 288 -20.07 -5.75 -2.94
C ASN A 288 -18.90 -6.73 -3.20
N ASN A 289 -17.69 -6.23 -3.37
CA ASN A 289 -16.51 -6.96 -3.81
C ASN A 289 -15.47 -7.22 -2.70
N LYS A 290 -15.88 -7.30 -1.42
CA LYS A 290 -15.03 -7.71 -0.29
C LYS A 290 -13.74 -6.88 -0.17
N LEU A 291 -13.86 -5.56 -0.12
CA LEU A 291 -12.75 -4.67 0.19
C LEU A 291 -12.16 -4.99 1.57
N ALA A 292 -10.89 -5.42 1.61
CA ALA A 292 -10.21 -5.82 2.84
C ALA A 292 -9.17 -4.78 3.29
N VAL A 293 -8.37 -4.27 2.37
CA VAL A 293 -7.24 -3.39 2.68
C VAL A 293 -7.31 -2.14 1.80
N MET A 294 -7.07 -0.98 2.39
CA MET A 294 -6.92 0.30 1.72
C MET A 294 -5.55 0.90 2.05
N LYS A 295 -4.78 1.24 1.04
CA LYS A 295 -3.54 2.03 1.16
C LYS A 295 -3.79 3.44 0.66
N ILE A 296 -3.30 4.45 1.40
CA ILE A 296 -3.40 5.87 1.03
C ILE A 296 -2.04 6.54 1.24
N LYS A 297 -1.41 6.97 0.13
CA LYS A 297 -0.17 7.76 0.12
C LYS A 297 -0.32 8.80 -1.00
N ILE A 298 -0.71 10.03 -0.63
CA ILE A 298 -1.09 11.12 -1.58
C ILE A 298 -0.63 12.50 -1.10
N ASP A 299 0.51 12.52 -0.41
CA ASP A 299 1.28 13.73 -0.07
C ASP A 299 0.48 14.85 0.60
N GLY A 300 -0.31 14.50 1.64
CA GLY A 300 -1.06 15.42 2.49
C GLY A 300 -2.55 15.52 2.16
N SER A 301 -3.02 14.99 1.05
CA SER A 301 -4.45 15.00 0.68
C SER A 301 -5.26 13.86 1.31
N GLU A 302 -4.67 13.03 2.19
CA GLU A 302 -5.29 11.83 2.79
C GLU A 302 -6.61 12.16 3.50
N GLY A 303 -6.64 13.30 4.23
CA GLY A 303 -7.84 13.76 4.91
C GLY A 303 -8.99 14.04 3.95
N LYS A 304 -8.70 14.69 2.84
CA LYS A 304 -9.68 15.00 1.78
C LYS A 304 -10.19 13.76 1.07
N ALA A 305 -9.31 12.82 0.75
CA ALA A 305 -9.70 11.54 0.15
C ALA A 305 -10.63 10.73 1.08
N ILE A 306 -10.33 10.69 2.38
CA ILE A 306 -11.18 10.03 3.38
C ILE A 306 -12.51 10.76 3.55
N GLU A 307 -12.51 12.09 3.56
CA GLU A 307 -13.75 12.89 3.64
C GLU A 307 -14.70 12.55 2.48
N GLY A 308 -14.16 12.42 1.23
CA GLY A 308 -14.92 12.00 0.06
C GLY A 308 -15.50 10.57 0.11
N GLY A 309 -15.04 9.76 1.06
CA GLY A 309 -15.50 8.37 1.28
C GLY A 309 -15.72 8.02 2.74
N ILE A 310 -16.02 9.00 3.58
CA ILE A 310 -16.06 8.87 5.05
C ILE A 310 -16.90 7.68 5.55
N LYS A 311 -17.93 7.27 4.82
CA LYS A 311 -18.78 6.13 5.17
C LYS A 311 -18.01 4.80 5.22
N LEU A 312 -16.90 4.64 4.46
CA LEU A 312 -16.02 3.46 4.56
C LEU A 312 -15.45 3.29 5.98
N ILE A 313 -15.15 4.40 6.64
CA ILE A 313 -14.61 4.42 8.00
C ILE A 313 -15.74 4.35 9.02
N THR A 314 -16.75 5.22 8.88
CA THR A 314 -17.75 5.47 9.94
C THR A 314 -18.89 4.45 9.99
N LYS A 315 -19.27 3.90 8.84
CA LYS A 315 -20.40 2.97 8.71
C LYS A 315 -19.96 1.54 8.33
N TYR A 316 -19.11 1.41 7.31
CA TYR A 316 -18.75 0.09 6.77
C TYR A 316 -17.53 -0.53 7.42
N HIS A 317 -16.68 0.31 8.05
CA HIS A 317 -15.57 -0.14 8.87
C HIS A 317 -14.61 -1.06 8.11
N ILE A 318 -13.99 -0.54 7.05
CA ILE A 318 -12.93 -1.25 6.33
C ILE A 318 -11.92 -1.90 7.31
N PRO A 319 -11.53 -3.16 7.12
CA PRO A 319 -10.72 -3.90 8.09
C PRO A 319 -9.35 -3.31 8.37
N PHE A 320 -8.57 -3.02 7.30
CA PHE A 320 -7.18 -2.59 7.37
C PHE A 320 -6.96 -1.35 6.51
N ILE A 321 -6.25 -0.38 7.06
CA ILE A 321 -5.86 0.84 6.36
C ILE A 321 -4.37 1.07 6.59
N PHE A 322 -3.62 1.24 5.52
CA PHE A 322 -2.24 1.68 5.53
C PHE A 322 -2.20 3.14 5.04
N LEU A 323 -1.71 4.02 5.87
CA LEU A 323 -1.79 5.46 5.63
C LEU A 323 -0.42 6.10 5.80
N GLU A 324 0.01 6.89 4.83
CA GLU A 324 1.11 7.81 5.02
C GLU A 324 0.62 9.06 5.77
N PHE A 325 1.12 9.26 6.98
CA PHE A 325 0.70 10.36 7.84
C PHE A 325 1.74 11.47 7.83
N ASN A 326 1.40 12.57 7.15
CA ASN A 326 2.19 13.80 7.11
C ASN A 326 1.38 14.95 7.73
N PRO A 327 1.59 15.28 9.00
CA PRO A 327 0.80 16.32 9.69
C PRO A 327 0.81 17.67 8.98
N LYS A 328 1.98 18.12 8.50
CA LYS A 328 2.11 19.40 7.77
C LYS A 328 1.37 19.36 6.43
N GLY A 329 1.45 18.23 5.71
CA GLY A 329 0.70 18.04 4.47
C GLY A 329 -0.80 18.10 4.72
N LEU A 330 -1.30 17.41 5.74
CA LEU A 330 -2.71 17.44 6.12
C LEU A 330 -3.20 18.87 6.44
N GLU A 331 -2.43 19.65 7.21
CA GLU A 331 -2.75 21.04 7.52
C GLU A 331 -2.77 21.94 6.27
N GLN A 332 -1.84 21.74 5.34
CA GLN A 332 -1.79 22.45 4.06
C GLN A 332 -3.04 22.21 3.20
N HIS A 333 -3.66 21.04 3.34
CA HIS A 333 -4.92 20.66 2.69
C HIS A 333 -6.16 20.90 3.56
N GLY A 334 -6.01 21.64 4.68
CA GLY A 334 -7.13 22.04 5.56
C GLY A 334 -7.65 20.93 6.45
N THR A 335 -6.87 19.86 6.69
CA THR A 335 -7.21 18.77 7.60
C THR A 335 -6.43 18.92 8.91
N ASP A 336 -7.12 19.01 10.04
CA ASP A 336 -6.52 18.98 11.39
C ASP A 336 -6.01 17.57 11.69
N PRO A 337 -4.68 17.36 11.88
CA PRO A 337 -4.11 16.03 12.05
C PRO A 337 -4.63 15.29 13.29
N ILE A 338 -4.82 16.04 14.40
CA ILE A 338 -5.30 15.44 15.66
C ILE A 338 -6.76 15.01 15.54
N LYS A 339 -7.62 15.83 14.93
CA LYS A 339 -9.02 15.47 14.68
C LYS A 339 -9.12 14.28 13.72
N PHE A 340 -8.25 14.25 12.72
CA PHE A 340 -8.15 13.15 11.77
C PHE A 340 -7.83 11.82 12.47
N LEU A 341 -6.82 11.78 13.35
CA LEU A 341 -6.49 10.59 14.14
C LEU A 341 -7.61 10.22 15.14
N LYS A 342 -8.19 11.22 15.83
CA LYS A 342 -9.31 11.02 16.77
C LYS A 342 -10.53 10.40 16.09
N MET A 343 -10.77 10.72 14.82
CA MET A 343 -11.85 10.11 14.03
C MET A 343 -11.69 8.58 13.98
N PHE A 344 -10.52 8.06 13.66
CA PHE A 344 -10.30 6.60 13.62
C PHE A 344 -10.58 5.95 14.99
N LEU A 345 -10.04 6.51 16.06
CA LEU A 345 -10.28 5.99 17.43
C LEU A 345 -11.77 6.00 17.78
N ARG A 346 -12.49 7.08 17.45
CA ARG A 346 -13.94 7.21 17.70
C ARG A 346 -14.73 6.10 17.03
N TYR A 347 -14.30 5.68 15.84
CA TYR A 347 -14.96 4.59 15.09
C TYR A 347 -14.34 3.22 15.37
N GLY A 348 -13.61 3.07 16.48
CA GLY A 348 -13.12 1.80 17.00
C GLY A 348 -11.99 1.19 16.19
N TYR A 349 -11.15 2.01 15.60
CA TYR A 349 -9.85 1.60 15.06
C TYR A 349 -8.76 1.72 16.13
N LYS A 350 -7.63 1.09 15.88
CA LYS A 350 -6.40 1.16 16.65
C LYS A 350 -5.23 1.42 15.69
N PHE A 351 -4.13 1.92 16.23
CA PHE A 351 -2.90 2.18 15.50
C PHE A 351 -1.81 1.20 15.98
N PRO A 352 -1.72 -0.03 15.45
CA PRO A 352 -0.61 -0.93 15.75
C PRO A 352 0.73 -0.28 15.40
N ASN A 353 1.78 -0.57 16.17
CA ASN A 353 3.05 0.15 16.08
C ASN A 353 3.82 -0.14 14.77
N ASN A 354 4.18 -1.42 14.53
CA ASN A 354 5.11 -1.77 13.44
C ASN A 354 4.45 -2.47 12.26
N ASN A 355 3.29 -3.07 12.45
CA ASN A 355 2.53 -3.79 11.42
C ASN A 355 1.08 -3.98 11.86
N PHE A 356 0.20 -4.47 10.98
CA PHE A 356 -1.22 -4.66 11.27
C PHE A 356 -1.54 -5.60 12.44
N PHE A 357 -0.61 -6.46 12.83
CA PHE A 357 -0.79 -7.53 13.81
C PHE A 357 0.01 -7.30 15.09
N ASP A 358 0.67 -6.14 15.19
CA ASP A 358 1.41 -5.78 16.39
C ASP A 358 0.45 -5.67 17.59
N SER A 359 0.89 -6.19 18.73
CA SER A 359 0.17 -6.12 20.00
C SER A 359 0.29 -4.76 20.70
N GLU A 360 1.32 -3.98 20.35
CA GLU A 360 1.53 -2.62 20.82
C GLU A 360 0.77 -1.62 19.97
N PHE A 361 0.12 -0.65 20.62
CA PHE A 361 -0.67 0.37 19.95
C PHE A 361 -0.15 1.75 20.28
N LEU A 362 0.06 2.55 19.25
CA LEU A 362 0.42 3.96 19.38
C LEU A 362 -0.78 4.76 19.90
N SER A 363 -0.53 5.66 20.84
CA SER A 363 -1.44 6.74 21.19
C SER A 363 -1.33 7.89 20.19
N ILE A 364 -2.28 8.82 20.21
CA ILE A 364 -2.17 10.05 19.40
C ILE A 364 -0.91 10.85 19.80
N ASN A 365 -0.55 10.86 21.09
CA ASN A 365 0.64 11.57 21.55
C ASN A 365 1.91 10.94 20.96
N ASP A 366 2.03 9.60 20.98
CA ASP A 366 3.19 8.89 20.38
C ASP A 366 3.35 9.20 18.89
N ILE A 367 2.21 9.30 18.16
CA ILE A 367 2.20 9.67 16.75
C ILE A 367 2.61 11.14 16.58
N MET A 368 2.06 12.03 17.40
CA MET A 368 2.31 13.47 17.30
C MET A 368 3.69 13.90 17.80
N GLU A 369 4.35 13.14 18.66
CA GLU A 369 5.77 13.37 19.03
C GLU A 369 6.71 13.26 17.82
N LYS A 370 6.31 12.50 16.79
CA LYS A 370 7.03 12.35 15.52
C LYS A 370 6.58 13.34 14.44
N ILE A 371 5.94 14.46 14.81
CA ILE A 371 5.25 15.43 13.90
C ILE A 371 6.15 16.00 12.79
N ASN A 372 7.46 15.99 12.97
CA ASN A 372 8.41 16.49 11.97
C ASN A 372 8.78 15.47 10.91
N GLN A 373 8.20 14.27 10.95
CA GLN A 373 8.47 13.15 10.05
C GLN A 373 7.16 12.72 9.37
N THR A 374 7.30 12.18 8.18
CA THR A 374 6.24 11.40 7.55
C THR A 374 6.28 9.99 8.15
N LEU A 375 5.12 9.49 8.58
CA LEU A 375 4.99 8.18 9.22
C LEU A 375 4.11 7.25 8.41
N ASN A 376 4.50 6.00 8.30
CA ASN A 376 3.63 4.94 7.82
C ASN A 376 2.79 4.43 9.00
N LEU A 377 1.48 4.65 8.97
CA LEU A 377 0.54 4.20 10.00
C LEU A 377 -0.25 2.98 9.55
N TYR A 378 -0.23 1.96 10.40
CA TYR A 378 -1.11 0.81 10.32
C TYR A 378 -2.36 1.09 11.14
N ILE A 379 -3.54 0.98 10.54
CA ILE A 379 -4.82 1.30 11.17
C ILE A 379 -5.73 0.09 11.02
N VAL A 380 -6.14 -0.50 12.14
CA VAL A 380 -6.90 -1.76 12.16
C VAL A 380 -8.18 -1.62 12.94
N LYS A 381 -9.27 -2.14 12.41
CA LYS A 381 -10.55 -2.22 13.14
C LYS A 381 -10.45 -3.19 14.31
N SER A 382 -10.78 -2.74 15.52
CA SER A 382 -10.63 -3.53 16.76
C SER A 382 -11.30 -4.91 16.71
N ARG A 383 -12.40 -5.08 15.96
CA ARG A 383 -13.02 -6.39 15.75
C ARG A 383 -12.11 -7.39 15.02
N ILE A 384 -11.22 -6.90 14.17
CA ILE A 384 -10.26 -7.72 13.42
C ILE A 384 -9.14 -8.18 14.34
N ILE A 385 -8.65 -7.30 15.22
CA ILE A 385 -7.63 -7.64 16.22
C ILE A 385 -8.11 -8.79 17.09
N ARG A 386 -9.37 -8.74 17.58
CA ARG A 386 -9.97 -9.83 18.37
C ARG A 386 -10.06 -11.14 17.58
N LYS A 387 -10.39 -11.08 16.28
CA LYS A 387 -10.39 -12.28 15.42
C LYS A 387 -8.99 -12.86 15.26
N TYR A 388 -7.98 -12.01 15.11
CA TYR A 388 -6.59 -12.44 15.02
C TYR A 388 -6.13 -13.14 16.30
N GLN A 389 -6.41 -12.57 17.47
CA GLN A 389 -6.10 -13.17 18.77
C GLN A 389 -6.77 -14.53 19.00
N ASN A 390 -7.97 -14.74 18.44
CA ASN A 390 -8.68 -16.02 18.52
C ASN A 390 -8.26 -17.04 17.45
N TYR A 391 -7.50 -16.60 16.44
CA TYR A 391 -7.02 -17.44 15.35
C TYR A 391 -5.63 -18.06 15.67
N LEU A 392 -4.84 -17.38 16.51
CA LEU A 392 -3.57 -17.87 17.06
C LEU A 392 -3.82 -18.87 18.18
#